data_49595eff123b6971a6e23d1020e01d39
#
_entry.id   49595eff123b6971a6e23d1020e01d39
#
_cell.length_a   1.000
_cell.length_b   1.000
_cell.length_c   1.000
_cell.angle_alpha   90.00
_cell.angle_beta   90.00
_cell.angle_gamma   90.00
#
_symmetry.space_group_name_H-M   'P 1'
#
loop_
_entity.id
_entity.type
_entity.pdbx_description
1 polymer ?
#
loop_
_entity_poly.entity_id
_entity_poly.type
_entity_poly.pdbx_seq_one_letter_code
_entity_poly.pdbx_strand_id
1 'polypeptide(L)'
;MEDHIMSPLSRRALLATSAATGIGIAALGDANIVSSIAGGGSDAIRPFRVGFSDAELADLRRRVNATKFPERETVPEVRNRAYDGQNFTQGAPLATVQKLARYWGNEYDWRKCEARLNTFPQFITEIDGLDIHFVHVRSKHENALPMILTHGWPGSFIELLKLVEPLSNPTAHGGTAADAFHVVIPSMAGYGFSGKPTTAGWGPDRMAQAWVVLMKRLGYKRFVAQGGDWGALITDLMGVNAPPELIGIHSNMPRLVPAEIDKAAFTGAPAPAGLSGEERQAYDRIKFFYAKGLSYAQEMGVRPQSLYAIQDSPVGLAAWILDHDSRSLELIARVFDGVPEGLTREDILDNITLYWLTGTAVSSSRLYWENKHGFFSPSGVKIAAAASVFPDEIFTVSRAWAERGYPKLIHYNRLPKGGHFAAWEQPELLTQELRTAFRSLRQVG
;
A
#
# COMPACT_ATOMS: atom_id res chain seq x y z
N MET A 1 -41.30 -9.20 24.00
CA MET A 1 -40.07 -9.48 24.77
C MET A 1 -39.02 -8.52 24.27
N GLU A 2 -38.70 -7.59 25.14
CA GLU A 2 -38.24 -6.24 24.85
C GLU A 2 -36.75 -6.15 24.42
N ASP A 3 -36.55 -5.27 23.46
CA ASP A 3 -35.25 -4.78 23.00
C ASP A 3 -34.50 -4.05 24.11
N HIS A 4 -33.29 -4.49 24.41
CA HIS A 4 -32.33 -3.68 25.15
C HIS A 4 -31.28 -3.06 24.23
N ILE A 5 -31.59 -1.87 23.75
CA ILE A 5 -30.63 -0.93 23.16
C ILE A 5 -29.72 -0.39 24.26
N MET A 6 -28.44 -0.69 24.21
CA MET A 6 -27.44 -0.07 25.09
C MET A 6 -26.97 1.26 24.49
N SER A 7 -27.19 2.34 25.23
CA SER A 7 -26.74 3.71 24.95
C SER A 7 -25.24 3.89 25.21
N PRO A 8 -24.57 4.91 24.58
CA PRO A 8 -23.14 5.12 24.70
C PRO A 8 -22.78 5.79 26.02
N LEU A 9 -21.96 5.12 26.83
CA LEU A 9 -21.37 5.69 28.03
C LEU A 9 -20.20 6.63 27.68
N SER A 10 -20.30 7.84 28.19
CA SER A 10 -19.38 8.94 28.07
C SER A 10 -18.00 8.65 28.66
N ARG A 11 -16.95 8.98 27.91
CA ARG A 11 -15.57 9.05 28.41
C ARG A 11 -15.39 10.26 29.31
N ARG A 12 -15.37 10.07 30.63
CA ARG A 12 -14.64 10.93 31.58
C ARG A 12 -14.42 10.21 32.91
N ALA A 13 -13.19 10.37 33.41
CA ALA A 13 -12.68 10.01 34.73
C ALA A 13 -12.15 8.59 34.92
N LEU A 14 -10.83 8.45 34.80
CA LEU A 14 -9.95 7.80 35.79
C LEU A 14 -8.51 8.31 35.61
N LEU A 15 -8.21 9.39 36.29
CA LEU A 15 -6.85 9.79 36.69
C LEU A 15 -6.73 9.47 38.18
N ALA A 16 -5.80 8.59 38.54
CA ALA A 16 -5.01 8.73 39.77
C ALA A 16 -4.03 7.57 39.95
N THR A 17 -2.74 7.93 39.93
CA THR A 17 -1.63 7.47 40.79
C THR A 17 -1.42 5.99 41.04
N SER A 18 -0.27 5.45 40.56
CA SER A 18 0.58 4.56 41.36
C SER A 18 2.06 4.64 40.96
N ALA A 19 2.89 4.70 41.96
CA ALA A 19 4.31 4.91 41.95
C ALA A 19 5.12 3.69 41.44
N ALA A 20 6.35 3.98 41.07
CA ALA A 20 7.41 3.13 40.60
C ALA A 20 7.72 1.93 41.49
N THR A 21 7.93 0.78 40.89
CA THR A 21 8.95 -0.20 41.31
C THR A 21 9.60 -0.80 40.07
N GLY A 22 10.86 -0.52 39.89
CA GLY A 22 11.64 -1.00 38.77
C GLY A 22 11.96 -2.49 38.93
N ILE A 23 11.69 -3.25 37.87
CA ILE A 23 12.34 -4.54 37.62
C ILE A 23 12.91 -4.42 36.20
N GLY A 24 14.23 -4.45 36.12
CA GLY A 24 14.95 -4.44 34.86
C GLY A 24 14.69 -5.73 34.07
N ILE A 25 14.05 -5.58 32.94
CA ILE A 25 14.03 -6.61 31.91
C ILE A 25 15.05 -6.17 30.85
N ALA A 26 16.07 -7.00 30.68
CA ALA A 26 17.10 -6.79 29.67
C ALA A 26 16.46 -6.66 28.28
N ALA A 27 16.66 -5.51 27.65
CA ALA A 27 16.32 -5.28 26.26
C ALA A 27 17.16 -6.19 25.38
N LEU A 28 16.51 -7.15 24.73
CA LEU A 28 17.09 -7.90 23.63
C LEU A 28 16.87 -7.12 22.33
N GLY A 29 17.98 -6.62 21.78
CA GLY A 29 18.18 -6.41 20.36
C GLY A 29 17.45 -5.24 19.71
N ASP A 30 17.93 -4.01 19.95
CA ASP A 30 17.77 -2.95 18.95
C ASP A 30 18.51 -3.37 17.68
N ALA A 31 17.76 -3.58 16.59
CA ALA A 31 18.33 -3.72 15.26
C ALA A 31 19.22 -2.51 15.00
N ASN A 32 20.52 -2.70 14.90
CA ASN A 32 21.47 -1.70 14.50
C ASN A 32 21.21 -1.32 13.02
N ILE A 33 20.23 -0.46 12.78
CA ILE A 33 20.20 0.36 11.57
C ILE A 33 21.44 1.23 11.71
N VAL A 34 22.46 0.97 10.90
CA VAL A 34 23.68 1.79 10.85
C VAL A 34 23.30 3.20 10.42
N SER A 35 22.85 4.00 11.38
CA SER A 35 22.70 5.43 11.27
C SER A 35 24.08 6.04 11.61
N SER A 36 24.90 6.22 10.61
CA SER A 36 26.12 7.01 10.78
C SER A 36 25.91 8.40 10.25
N ILE A 37 26.26 9.35 11.10
CA ILE A 37 26.61 10.75 10.91
C ILE A 37 25.60 11.73 11.51
N ALA A 38 25.93 12.16 12.72
CA ALA A 38 25.40 13.35 13.37
C ALA A 38 25.82 14.61 12.61
N GLY A 39 24.90 15.58 12.46
CA GLY A 39 25.24 16.95 12.07
C GLY A 39 24.45 17.57 10.92
N GLY A 40 23.18 17.23 10.73
CA GLY A 40 22.25 17.98 9.87
C GLY A 40 21.07 18.49 10.70
N GLY A 41 20.58 19.71 10.44
CA GLY A 41 19.33 20.19 10.99
C GLY A 41 18.18 19.23 10.64
N SER A 42 17.02 19.36 11.30
CA SER A 42 15.84 18.48 11.11
C SER A 42 15.41 18.32 9.64
N ASP A 43 15.79 19.25 8.76
CA ASP A 43 15.45 19.24 7.33
C ASP A 43 16.49 18.55 6.42
N ALA A 44 17.56 18.00 6.98
CA ALA A 44 18.62 17.38 6.19
C ALA A 44 18.13 16.12 5.46
N ILE A 45 18.51 16.01 4.18
CA ILE A 45 18.33 14.79 3.39
C ILE A 45 19.60 13.97 3.51
N ARG A 46 19.52 12.81 4.15
CA ARG A 46 20.66 11.93 4.44
C ARG A 46 20.60 10.71 3.52
N PRO A 47 21.73 10.30 2.89
CA PRO A 47 21.80 9.06 2.15
C PRO A 47 21.43 7.86 3.04
N PHE A 48 20.74 6.89 2.45
CA PHE A 48 20.36 5.66 3.11
C PHE A 48 20.83 4.45 2.30
N ARG A 49 21.20 3.40 2.99
CA ARG A 49 21.59 2.13 2.39
C ARG A 49 20.97 0.98 3.18
N VAL A 50 20.35 0.04 2.46
CA VAL A 50 19.76 -1.16 3.05
C VAL A 50 20.87 -2.12 3.48
N GLY A 51 20.76 -2.68 4.69
CA GLY A 51 21.67 -3.70 5.19
C GLY A 51 21.09 -4.39 6.42
N PHE A 52 21.13 -5.71 6.41
CA PHE A 52 20.79 -6.57 7.55
C PHE A 52 21.94 -7.55 7.83
N SER A 53 22.13 -7.90 9.08
CA SER A 53 23.18 -8.84 9.47
C SER A 53 22.85 -10.28 9.02
N ASP A 54 23.89 -11.11 8.86
CA ASP A 54 23.70 -12.53 8.56
C ASP A 54 22.97 -13.26 9.70
N ALA A 55 23.09 -12.77 10.93
CA ALA A 55 22.39 -13.31 12.10
C ALA A 55 20.87 -13.09 12.00
N GLU A 56 20.41 -11.90 11.55
CA GLU A 56 18.98 -11.61 11.33
C GLU A 56 18.41 -12.50 10.22
N LEU A 57 19.14 -12.68 9.13
CA LEU A 57 18.73 -13.54 8.03
C LEU A 57 18.71 -15.02 8.41
N ALA A 58 19.68 -15.47 9.22
CA ALA A 58 19.71 -16.82 9.77
C ALA A 58 18.54 -17.07 10.74
N ASP A 59 18.21 -16.10 11.60
CA ASP A 59 17.06 -16.19 12.50
C ASP A 59 15.74 -16.26 11.72
N LEU A 60 15.56 -15.44 10.70
CA LEU A 60 14.40 -15.50 9.80
C LEU A 60 14.26 -16.93 9.23
N ARG A 61 15.32 -17.45 8.61
CA ARG A 61 15.31 -18.79 8.01
C ARG A 61 14.98 -19.88 9.02
N ARG A 62 15.57 -19.80 10.22
CA ARG A 62 15.29 -20.72 11.33
C ARG A 62 13.82 -20.68 11.74
N ARG A 63 13.23 -19.48 11.87
CA ARG A 63 11.81 -19.30 12.25
C ARG A 63 10.86 -19.80 11.18
N VAL A 64 11.13 -19.53 9.91
CA VAL A 64 10.34 -20.06 8.79
C VAL A 64 10.32 -21.57 8.81
N ASN A 65 11.49 -22.23 8.99
CA ASN A 65 11.61 -23.68 9.01
C ASN A 65 11.05 -24.34 10.29
N ALA A 66 10.89 -23.57 11.38
CA ALA A 66 10.31 -24.04 12.64
C ALA A 66 8.79 -23.79 12.73
N THR A 67 8.15 -23.35 11.68
CA THR A 67 6.72 -23.01 11.68
C THR A 67 5.85 -24.21 12.03
N LYS A 68 4.95 -24.02 12.99
CA LYS A 68 3.86 -24.95 13.30
C LYS A 68 2.65 -24.57 12.44
N PHE A 69 2.32 -25.38 11.45
CA PHE A 69 1.18 -25.16 10.61
C PHE A 69 -0.10 -25.64 11.31
N PRO A 70 -1.25 -24.95 11.06
CA PRO A 70 -2.55 -25.43 11.47
C PRO A 70 -3.00 -26.63 10.61
N GLU A 71 -4.16 -27.17 10.92
CA GLU A 71 -4.86 -28.10 10.06
C GLU A 71 -5.27 -27.38 8.76
N ARG A 72 -5.53 -28.19 7.72
CA ARG A 72 -6.02 -27.65 6.46
C ARG A 72 -7.45 -27.09 6.61
N GLU A 73 -7.81 -26.18 5.74
CA GLU A 73 -9.17 -25.69 5.57
C GLU A 73 -10.18 -26.85 5.43
N THR A 74 -11.36 -26.69 6.03
CA THR A 74 -12.41 -27.75 6.08
C THR A 74 -13.37 -27.72 4.89
N VAL A 75 -13.21 -26.74 4.00
CA VAL A 75 -13.98 -26.58 2.77
C VAL A 75 -13.05 -26.68 1.55
N PRO A 76 -13.52 -27.15 0.39
CA PRO A 76 -12.72 -27.16 -0.82
C PRO A 76 -12.25 -25.76 -1.19
N GLU A 77 -11.00 -25.63 -1.58
CA GLU A 77 -10.49 -24.40 -2.18
C GLU A 77 -11.15 -24.17 -3.53
N VAL A 78 -11.81 -23.04 -3.71
CA VAL A 78 -12.36 -22.62 -5.00
C VAL A 78 -11.43 -21.59 -5.61
N ARG A 79 -10.78 -21.94 -6.70
CA ARG A 79 -9.95 -21.07 -7.52
C ARG A 79 -10.74 -20.63 -8.75
N ASN A 80 -11.60 -19.65 -8.57
CA ASN A 80 -12.47 -19.17 -9.63
C ASN A 80 -12.24 -17.67 -9.85
N ARG A 81 -12.09 -17.23 -11.09
CA ARG A 81 -11.98 -15.80 -11.44
C ARG A 81 -13.31 -15.03 -11.34
N ALA A 82 -14.43 -15.71 -11.10
CA ALA A 82 -15.69 -15.02 -10.88
C ALA A 82 -15.76 -14.45 -9.46
N TYR A 83 -16.24 -13.21 -9.33
CA TYR A 83 -16.62 -12.64 -8.04
C TYR A 83 -18.00 -13.17 -7.65
N ASP A 84 -18.11 -14.48 -7.44
CA ASP A 84 -19.37 -15.15 -7.12
C ASP A 84 -19.53 -15.43 -5.62
N GLY A 85 -18.62 -14.91 -4.79
CA GLY A 85 -18.64 -15.11 -3.34
C GLY A 85 -18.09 -16.45 -2.86
N GLN A 86 -17.54 -17.28 -3.75
CA GLN A 86 -17.01 -18.60 -3.41
C GLN A 86 -15.47 -18.66 -3.35
N ASN A 87 -14.78 -17.58 -3.75
CA ASN A 87 -13.32 -17.55 -3.90
C ASN A 87 -12.53 -17.31 -2.60
N PHE A 88 -13.19 -17.17 -1.49
CA PHE A 88 -12.56 -17.05 -0.17
C PHE A 88 -13.28 -17.97 0.78
N THR A 89 -12.75 -19.15 0.90
CA THR A 89 -13.37 -20.12 1.80
C THR A 89 -13.04 -19.81 3.24
N GLN A 90 -11.79 -19.94 3.64
CA GLN A 90 -11.34 -19.76 5.02
C GLN A 90 -10.00 -19.02 5.10
N GLY A 91 -9.68 -18.16 4.14
CA GLY A 91 -8.44 -17.40 4.08
C GLY A 91 -7.32 -18.07 3.29
N ALA A 92 -6.07 -17.72 3.56
CA ALA A 92 -4.92 -18.24 2.83
C ALA A 92 -4.77 -19.77 2.96
N PRO A 93 -4.86 -20.54 1.84
CA PRO A 93 -4.85 -21.99 1.89
C PRO A 93 -3.55 -22.57 2.46
N LEU A 94 -3.66 -23.59 3.30
CA LEU A 94 -2.50 -24.26 3.91
C LEU A 94 -1.47 -24.69 2.86
N ALA A 95 -1.91 -25.28 1.76
CA ALA A 95 -1.02 -25.75 0.69
C ALA A 95 -0.20 -24.63 0.05
N THR A 96 -0.80 -23.47 -0.17
CA THR A 96 -0.10 -22.28 -0.70
C THR A 96 0.92 -21.75 0.31
N VAL A 97 0.52 -21.58 1.56
CA VAL A 97 1.41 -21.08 2.62
C VAL A 97 2.58 -22.04 2.86
N GLN A 98 2.37 -23.35 2.80
CA GLN A 98 3.45 -24.35 2.92
C GLN A 98 4.43 -24.30 1.74
N LYS A 99 3.97 -24.07 0.51
CA LYS A 99 4.85 -23.92 -0.67
C LYS A 99 5.69 -22.66 -0.54
N LEU A 100 5.07 -21.53 -0.15
CA LEU A 100 5.75 -20.29 0.12
C LEU A 100 6.81 -20.45 1.21
N ALA A 101 6.46 -21.04 2.35
CA ALA A 101 7.38 -21.22 3.47
C ALA A 101 8.58 -22.13 3.11
N ARG A 102 8.34 -23.21 2.36
CA ARG A 102 9.44 -24.06 1.87
C ARG A 102 10.42 -23.30 0.98
N TYR A 103 9.91 -22.55 0.02
CA TYR A 103 10.75 -21.74 -0.85
C TYR A 103 11.49 -20.66 -0.07
N TRP A 104 10.80 -19.96 0.81
CA TRP A 104 11.37 -18.90 1.66
C TRP A 104 12.50 -19.40 2.57
N GLY A 105 12.29 -20.55 3.22
CA GLY A 105 13.24 -21.12 4.15
C GLY A 105 14.48 -21.76 3.51
N ASN A 106 14.40 -22.21 2.25
CA ASN A 106 15.44 -23.02 1.62
C ASN A 106 16.09 -22.42 0.38
N GLU A 107 15.34 -21.68 -0.44
CA GLU A 107 15.78 -21.23 -1.76
C GLU A 107 15.89 -19.71 -1.90
N TYR A 108 15.02 -18.97 -1.20
CA TYR A 108 14.99 -17.53 -1.24
C TYR A 108 16.24 -16.88 -0.61
N ASP A 109 16.78 -15.86 -1.28
CA ASP A 109 17.96 -15.12 -0.85
C ASP A 109 17.71 -13.62 -0.80
N TRP A 110 17.51 -13.08 0.42
CA TRP A 110 17.36 -11.65 0.67
C TRP A 110 18.51 -10.82 0.12
N ARG A 111 19.74 -11.33 0.08
CA ARG A 111 20.90 -10.58 -0.40
C ARG A 111 20.75 -10.11 -1.84
N LYS A 112 19.99 -10.84 -2.67
CA LYS A 112 19.64 -10.41 -4.03
C LYS A 112 18.72 -9.20 -4.02
N CYS A 113 17.69 -9.21 -3.17
CA CYS A 113 16.81 -8.06 -2.96
C CYS A 113 17.60 -6.87 -2.42
N GLU A 114 18.37 -7.05 -1.35
CA GLU A 114 19.20 -6.02 -0.75
C GLU A 114 20.17 -5.37 -1.77
N ALA A 115 20.84 -6.18 -2.58
CA ALA A 115 21.71 -5.69 -3.64
C ALA A 115 20.92 -4.85 -4.67
N ARG A 116 19.75 -5.33 -5.11
CA ARG A 116 18.87 -4.62 -6.04
C ARG A 116 18.36 -3.30 -5.43
N LEU A 117 17.91 -3.31 -4.20
CA LEU A 117 17.45 -2.09 -3.51
C LEU A 117 18.57 -1.04 -3.46
N ASN A 118 19.79 -1.47 -3.19
CA ASN A 118 20.97 -0.59 -3.11
C ASN A 118 21.48 -0.04 -4.45
N THR A 119 20.86 -0.44 -5.58
CA THR A 119 21.13 0.21 -6.88
C THR A 119 20.36 1.52 -7.02
N PHE A 120 19.30 1.72 -6.25
CA PHE A 120 18.53 2.96 -6.27
C PHE A 120 19.08 3.96 -5.28
N PRO A 121 19.16 5.26 -5.63
CA PRO A 121 19.45 6.31 -4.67
C PRO A 121 18.32 6.37 -3.62
N GLN A 122 18.67 6.15 -2.36
CA GLN A 122 17.76 6.14 -1.22
C GLN A 122 18.20 7.14 -0.17
N PHE A 123 17.22 7.72 0.51
CA PHE A 123 17.45 8.78 1.47
C PHE A 123 16.49 8.69 2.64
N ILE A 124 16.86 9.38 3.73
CA ILE A 124 16.00 9.64 4.88
C ILE A 124 15.99 11.14 5.15
N THR A 125 14.84 11.66 5.50
CA THR A 125 14.67 13.03 6.01
C THR A 125 13.63 13.04 7.13
N GLU A 126 13.85 13.84 8.16
CA GLU A 126 12.88 13.98 9.23
C GLU A 126 11.74 14.90 8.81
N ILE A 127 10.49 14.47 8.97
CA ILE A 127 9.29 15.29 8.80
C ILE A 127 8.42 15.12 10.03
N ASP A 128 8.09 16.21 10.70
CA ASP A 128 7.26 16.22 11.91
C ASP A 128 7.77 15.28 13.01
N GLY A 129 9.09 15.19 13.20
CA GLY A 129 9.72 14.35 14.21
C GLY A 129 9.78 12.87 13.86
N LEU A 130 9.51 12.49 12.61
CA LEU A 130 9.60 11.12 12.14
C LEU A 130 10.54 11.03 10.93
N ASP A 131 11.48 10.09 10.97
CA ASP A 131 12.32 9.78 9.82
C ASP A 131 11.48 9.16 8.70
N ILE A 132 11.48 9.81 7.53
CA ILE A 132 10.82 9.34 6.31
C ILE A 132 11.88 8.86 5.33
N HIS A 133 11.85 7.57 5.04
CA HIS A 133 12.64 6.95 4.00
C HIS A 133 12.00 7.17 2.63
N PHE A 134 12.82 7.38 1.60
CA PHE A 134 12.34 7.47 0.22
C PHE A 134 13.42 7.10 -0.81
N VAL A 135 12.99 6.55 -1.93
CA VAL A 135 13.77 6.43 -3.16
C VAL A 135 13.59 7.72 -3.96
N HIS A 136 14.68 8.28 -4.52
CA HIS A 136 14.59 9.44 -5.37
C HIS A 136 15.48 9.27 -6.60
N VAL A 137 14.89 9.06 -7.76
CA VAL A 137 15.60 8.89 -9.04
C VAL A 137 15.31 10.08 -9.95
N ARG A 138 16.34 10.82 -10.27
CA ARG A 138 16.26 11.91 -11.24
C ARG A 138 16.45 11.37 -12.65
N SER A 139 15.54 11.71 -13.53
CA SER A 139 15.71 11.50 -14.97
C SER A 139 16.88 12.34 -15.50
N LYS A 140 17.56 11.81 -16.50
CA LYS A 140 18.57 12.55 -17.28
C LYS A 140 17.95 13.60 -18.22
N HIS A 141 16.64 13.56 -18.43
CA HIS A 141 15.94 14.51 -19.30
C HIS A 141 15.58 15.77 -18.53
N GLU A 142 16.00 16.95 -19.03
CA GLU A 142 15.90 18.23 -18.31
C GLU A 142 14.46 18.62 -17.92
N ASN A 143 13.48 18.34 -18.78
CA ASN A 143 12.07 18.70 -18.56
C ASN A 143 11.25 17.57 -17.93
N ALA A 144 11.89 16.64 -17.22
CA ALA A 144 11.19 15.57 -16.54
C ALA A 144 10.24 16.13 -15.47
N LEU A 145 8.98 15.67 -15.50
CA LEU A 145 7.97 16.10 -14.55
C LEU A 145 8.18 15.36 -13.21
N PRO A 146 8.36 16.06 -12.09
CA PRO A 146 8.45 15.39 -10.79
C PRO A 146 7.16 14.67 -10.43
N MET A 147 7.28 13.42 -9.99
CA MET A 147 6.16 12.59 -9.58
C MET A 147 6.48 11.86 -8.26
N ILE A 148 5.55 11.95 -7.32
CA ILE A 148 5.57 11.15 -6.11
C ILE A 148 4.63 9.97 -6.27
N LEU A 149 5.12 8.75 -5.97
CA LEU A 149 4.38 7.49 -6.04
C LEU A 149 4.19 6.95 -4.63
N THR A 150 2.96 6.68 -4.23
CA THR A 150 2.65 6.19 -2.89
C THR A 150 2.05 4.79 -2.96
N HIS A 151 2.68 3.86 -2.24
CA HIS A 151 2.25 2.46 -2.09
C HIS A 151 1.09 2.32 -1.10
N GLY A 152 0.63 1.09 -0.87
CA GLY A 152 -0.38 0.75 0.11
C GLY A 152 -0.01 -0.39 1.04
N TRP A 153 -1.01 -0.97 1.70
CA TRP A 153 -0.92 -2.19 2.50
C TRP A 153 -1.62 -3.34 1.73
N PRO A 154 -1.08 -4.55 1.66
CA PRO A 154 0.15 -5.05 2.28
C PRO A 154 1.41 -4.86 1.43
N GLY A 155 1.39 -3.94 0.48
CA GLY A 155 2.54 -3.58 -0.33
C GLY A 155 3.56 -2.72 0.43
N SER A 156 4.56 -2.26 -0.29
CA SER A 156 5.59 -1.34 0.19
C SER A 156 6.17 -0.56 -0.99
N PHE A 157 7.14 0.30 -0.73
CA PHE A 157 7.84 0.99 -1.81
C PHE A 157 8.43 0.04 -2.87
N ILE A 158 8.67 -1.23 -2.51
CA ILE A 158 9.21 -2.26 -3.43
C ILE A 158 8.26 -2.50 -4.61
N GLU A 159 6.95 -2.48 -4.39
CA GLU A 159 5.95 -2.72 -5.46
C GLU A 159 6.04 -1.71 -6.61
N LEU A 160 6.55 -0.51 -6.32
CA LEU A 160 6.64 0.59 -7.27
C LEU A 160 7.98 0.63 -8.04
N LEU A 161 8.96 -0.18 -7.63
CA LEU A 161 10.32 -0.09 -8.19
C LEU A 161 10.40 -0.50 -9.67
N LYS A 162 9.49 -1.36 -10.15
CA LYS A 162 9.42 -1.72 -11.57
C LYS A 162 9.04 -0.53 -12.48
N LEU A 163 8.46 0.53 -11.92
CA LEU A 163 8.09 1.74 -12.65
C LEU A 163 9.26 2.73 -12.77
N VAL A 164 10.28 2.62 -11.93
CA VAL A 164 11.34 3.63 -11.83
C VAL A 164 12.05 3.84 -13.15
N GLU A 165 12.62 2.79 -13.72
CA GLU A 165 13.40 2.90 -14.97
C GLU A 165 12.52 3.33 -16.15
N PRO A 166 11.34 2.71 -16.41
CA PRO A 166 10.47 3.16 -17.49
C PRO A 166 10.05 4.62 -17.37
N LEU A 167 9.78 5.13 -16.16
CA LEU A 167 9.37 6.52 -15.96
C LEU A 167 10.54 7.51 -16.03
N SER A 168 11.71 7.15 -15.49
CA SER A 168 12.85 8.06 -15.46
C SER A 168 13.70 8.07 -16.74
N ASN A 169 13.65 6.98 -17.52
CA ASN A 169 14.38 6.81 -18.78
C ASN A 169 13.46 6.31 -19.91
N PRO A 170 12.38 7.04 -20.25
CA PRO A 170 11.34 6.58 -21.17
C PRO A 170 11.88 6.26 -22.57
N THR A 171 12.95 6.89 -23.03
CA THR A 171 13.55 6.65 -24.34
C THR A 171 14.11 5.22 -24.51
N ALA A 172 14.44 4.54 -23.42
CA ALA A 172 14.84 3.13 -23.43
C ALA A 172 13.62 2.17 -23.31
N HIS A 173 12.43 2.72 -23.04
CA HIS A 173 11.20 1.97 -22.75
C HIS A 173 10.00 2.44 -23.61
N GLY A 174 10.22 2.65 -24.89
CA GLY A 174 9.15 2.93 -25.87
C GLY A 174 8.47 4.30 -25.74
N GLY A 175 9.02 5.20 -24.94
CA GLY A 175 8.57 6.60 -24.80
C GLY A 175 9.53 7.60 -25.40
N THR A 176 9.27 8.86 -25.18
CA THR A 176 10.09 10.02 -25.60
C THR A 176 10.68 10.76 -24.40
N ALA A 177 11.63 11.64 -24.64
CA ALA A 177 12.18 12.51 -23.58
C ALA A 177 11.10 13.36 -22.88
N ALA A 178 10.05 13.73 -23.63
CA ALA A 178 8.92 14.47 -23.08
C ALA A 178 8.06 13.66 -22.09
N ASP A 179 8.16 12.33 -22.09
CA ASP A 179 7.42 11.44 -21.18
C ASP A 179 8.16 11.21 -19.84
N ALA A 180 9.35 11.79 -19.67
CA ALA A 180 10.20 11.55 -18.51
C ALA A 180 9.63 12.10 -17.19
N PHE A 181 9.89 11.37 -16.11
CA PHE A 181 9.59 11.81 -14.74
C PHE A 181 10.83 11.76 -13.85
N HIS A 182 10.94 12.71 -12.92
CA HIS A 182 11.72 12.49 -11.71
C HIS A 182 10.85 11.72 -10.74
N VAL A 183 11.33 10.61 -10.22
CA VAL A 183 10.52 9.66 -9.43
C VAL A 183 10.90 9.75 -7.96
N VAL A 184 9.91 9.95 -7.09
CA VAL A 184 10.04 9.93 -5.62
C VAL A 184 9.11 8.87 -5.07
N ILE A 185 9.63 7.91 -4.31
CA ILE A 185 8.84 6.81 -3.73
C ILE A 185 9.11 6.76 -2.23
N PRO A 186 8.29 7.40 -1.38
CA PRO A 186 8.45 7.31 0.05
C PRO A 186 7.94 5.97 0.59
N SER A 187 8.54 5.48 1.68
CA SER A 187 7.91 4.53 2.58
C SER A 187 6.95 5.30 3.49
N MET A 188 5.70 4.85 3.60
CA MET A 188 4.74 5.46 4.53
C MET A 188 5.23 5.38 5.98
N ALA A 189 4.75 6.26 6.84
CA ALA A 189 5.03 6.23 8.28
C ALA A 189 4.65 4.87 8.88
N GLY A 190 5.58 4.21 9.55
CA GLY A 190 5.39 2.86 10.10
C GLY A 190 5.58 1.71 9.12
N TYR A 191 6.02 1.99 7.88
CA TYR A 191 6.29 1.01 6.81
C TYR A 191 7.76 1.04 6.39
N GLY A 192 8.23 -0.09 5.88
CA GLY A 192 9.55 -0.19 5.27
C GLY A 192 10.65 0.37 6.18
N PHE A 193 11.41 1.33 5.68
CA PHE A 193 12.51 1.95 6.42
C PHE A 193 12.16 3.30 7.05
N SER A 194 10.90 3.76 6.92
CA SER A 194 10.44 4.93 7.66
C SER A 194 10.26 4.66 9.14
N GLY A 195 10.37 5.69 9.95
CA GLY A 195 10.17 5.62 11.39
C GLY A 195 8.79 5.07 11.76
N LYS A 196 8.72 4.41 12.90
CA LYS A 196 7.47 3.91 13.49
C LYS A 196 6.90 4.98 14.42
N PRO A 197 5.71 5.53 14.16
CA PRO A 197 5.11 6.52 15.05
C PRO A 197 4.96 5.99 16.48
N THR A 198 5.40 6.78 17.44
CA THR A 198 5.27 6.49 18.88
C THR A 198 4.06 7.17 19.51
N THR A 199 3.41 8.07 18.76
CA THR A 199 2.19 8.80 19.16
C THR A 199 1.14 8.68 18.06
N ALA A 200 -0.13 8.85 18.41
CA ALA A 200 -1.23 8.94 17.46
C ALA A 200 -1.11 10.17 16.56
N GLY A 201 -1.79 10.12 15.39
CA GLY A 201 -1.91 11.25 14.47
C GLY A 201 -1.17 11.09 13.14
N TRP A 202 -0.48 9.99 12.91
CA TRP A 202 0.14 9.66 11.62
C TRP A 202 -0.84 8.92 10.68
N GLY A 203 -2.04 9.49 10.52
CA GLY A 203 -3.04 9.02 9.57
C GLY A 203 -2.81 9.53 8.13
N PRO A 204 -3.74 9.20 7.20
CA PRO A 204 -3.61 9.56 5.79
C PRO A 204 -3.49 11.06 5.54
N ASP A 205 -4.19 11.89 6.32
CA ASP A 205 -4.14 13.36 6.20
C ASP A 205 -2.74 13.91 6.47
N ARG A 206 -2.10 13.43 7.54
CA ARG A 206 -0.74 13.86 7.89
C ARG A 206 0.29 13.36 6.88
N MET A 207 0.12 12.14 6.36
CA MET A 207 0.98 11.63 5.29
C MET A 207 0.85 12.47 4.02
N ALA A 208 -0.38 12.86 3.63
CA ALA A 208 -0.60 13.73 2.49
C ALA A 208 0.14 15.08 2.64
N GLN A 209 0.13 15.66 3.84
CA GLN A 209 0.89 16.88 4.15
C GLN A 209 2.40 16.63 4.12
N ALA A 210 2.87 15.53 4.70
CA ALA A 210 4.28 15.16 4.70
C ALA A 210 4.84 14.96 3.29
N TRP A 211 4.05 14.41 2.36
CA TRP A 211 4.47 14.26 0.95
C TRP A 211 4.66 15.62 0.26
N VAL A 212 3.82 16.59 0.56
CA VAL A 212 4.00 17.96 0.05
C VAL A 212 5.27 18.58 0.62
N VAL A 213 5.52 18.42 1.92
CA VAL A 213 6.78 18.87 2.55
C VAL A 213 7.99 18.21 1.91
N LEU A 214 7.96 16.88 1.70
CA LEU A 214 9.03 16.14 1.04
C LEU A 214 9.34 16.70 -0.35
N MET A 215 8.32 16.88 -1.19
CA MET A 215 8.50 17.37 -2.56
C MET A 215 9.05 18.80 -2.57
N LYS A 216 8.61 19.67 -1.67
CA LYS A 216 9.15 21.04 -1.49
C LYS A 216 10.61 21.03 -1.02
N ARG A 217 10.94 20.13 -0.07
CA ARG A 217 12.32 19.96 0.43
C ARG A 217 13.27 19.47 -0.65
N LEU A 218 12.77 18.68 -1.61
CA LEU A 218 13.51 18.27 -2.81
C LEU A 218 13.66 19.38 -3.85
N GLY A 219 13.07 20.56 -3.61
CA GLY A 219 13.14 21.74 -4.49
C GLY A 219 12.10 21.76 -5.61
N TYR A 220 11.14 20.86 -5.59
CA TYR A 220 10.09 20.78 -6.61
C TYR A 220 8.99 21.81 -6.36
N LYS A 221 8.88 22.77 -7.27
CA LYS A 221 7.84 23.81 -7.26
C LYS A 221 6.60 23.42 -8.05
N ARG A 222 6.65 22.27 -8.75
CA ARG A 222 5.60 21.74 -9.58
C ARG A 222 5.77 20.23 -9.68
N PHE A 223 4.73 19.47 -9.32
CA PHE A 223 4.79 18.01 -9.34
C PHE A 223 3.40 17.39 -9.50
N VAL A 224 3.36 16.09 -9.79
CA VAL A 224 2.15 15.25 -9.81
C VAL A 224 2.28 14.14 -8.77
N ALA A 225 1.14 13.57 -8.36
CA ALA A 225 1.12 12.46 -7.42
C ALA A 225 0.34 11.26 -8.00
N GLN A 226 0.77 10.06 -7.63
CA GLN A 226 0.11 8.80 -7.98
C GLN A 226 0.02 7.90 -6.76
N GLY A 227 -1.09 7.12 -6.66
CA GLY A 227 -1.25 6.13 -5.62
C GLY A 227 -2.27 5.06 -5.94
N GLY A 228 -2.08 3.89 -5.33
CA GLY A 228 -3.03 2.79 -5.22
C GLY A 228 -3.29 2.49 -3.75
N ASP A 229 -4.36 1.80 -3.40
CA ASP A 229 -4.71 1.42 -2.02
C ASP A 229 -4.69 2.62 -1.05
N TRP A 230 -3.94 2.57 0.06
CA TRP A 230 -3.72 3.73 0.94
C TRP A 230 -3.08 4.91 0.20
N GLY A 231 -2.19 4.62 -0.75
CA GLY A 231 -1.63 5.64 -1.63
C GLY A 231 -2.68 6.37 -2.43
N ALA A 232 -3.78 5.72 -2.83
CA ALA A 232 -4.91 6.38 -3.49
C ALA A 232 -5.60 7.38 -2.57
N LEU A 233 -5.87 7.01 -1.31
CA LEU A 233 -6.45 7.93 -0.32
C LEU A 233 -5.52 9.11 -0.04
N ILE A 234 -4.24 8.85 0.20
CA ILE A 234 -3.24 9.89 0.48
C ILE A 234 -3.14 10.86 -0.72
N THR A 235 -3.10 10.34 -1.94
CA THR A 235 -3.06 11.12 -3.18
C THR A 235 -4.33 11.95 -3.37
N ASP A 236 -5.52 11.38 -3.10
CA ASP A 236 -6.78 12.12 -3.10
C ASP A 236 -6.76 13.28 -2.10
N LEU A 237 -6.30 13.03 -0.87
CA LEU A 237 -6.19 14.06 0.18
C LEU A 237 -5.21 15.18 -0.20
N MET A 238 -4.11 14.85 -0.89
CA MET A 238 -3.25 15.88 -1.51
C MET A 238 -4.03 16.71 -2.53
N GLY A 239 -4.88 16.09 -3.34
CA GLY A 239 -5.73 16.75 -4.33
C GLY A 239 -6.88 17.57 -3.71
N VAL A 240 -7.37 17.18 -2.54
CA VAL A 240 -8.34 17.95 -1.73
C VAL A 240 -7.70 19.20 -1.16
N ASN A 241 -6.50 19.06 -0.57
CA ASN A 241 -5.72 20.16 0.00
C ASN A 241 -5.21 21.12 -1.09
N ALA A 242 -4.98 20.59 -2.30
CA ALA A 242 -4.63 21.31 -3.51
C ALA A 242 -3.51 22.36 -3.31
N PRO A 243 -2.33 21.98 -2.78
CA PRO A 243 -1.22 22.91 -2.66
C PRO A 243 -0.82 23.41 -4.07
N PRO A 244 -0.37 24.66 -4.23
CA PRO A 244 -0.11 25.25 -5.55
C PRO A 244 0.93 24.50 -6.38
N GLU A 245 1.82 23.75 -5.74
CA GLU A 245 2.84 22.94 -6.41
C GLU A 245 2.29 21.63 -6.99
N LEU A 246 1.19 21.09 -6.46
CA LEU A 246 0.54 19.87 -6.96
C LEU A 246 -0.40 20.21 -8.11
N ILE A 247 -0.04 19.82 -9.33
CA ILE A 247 -0.78 20.18 -10.53
C ILE A 247 -1.75 19.09 -11.01
N GLY A 248 -1.64 17.88 -10.50
CA GLY A 248 -2.56 16.78 -10.86
C GLY A 248 -2.24 15.50 -10.08
N ILE A 249 -3.24 14.62 -10.05
CA ILE A 249 -3.16 13.33 -9.41
C ILE A 249 -3.60 12.20 -10.34
N HIS A 250 -3.14 10.99 -10.04
CA HIS A 250 -3.58 9.76 -10.69
C HIS A 250 -3.83 8.66 -9.66
N SER A 251 -4.88 7.86 -9.85
CA SER A 251 -5.14 6.68 -9.04
C SER A 251 -5.36 5.44 -9.91
N ASN A 252 -4.72 4.32 -9.55
CA ASN A 252 -5.02 3.00 -10.10
C ASN A 252 -6.05 2.22 -9.26
N MET A 253 -6.44 2.75 -8.11
CA MET A 253 -7.58 2.33 -7.30
C MET A 253 -8.46 3.55 -7.02
N PRO A 254 -9.17 4.07 -8.05
CA PRO A 254 -9.88 5.34 -7.94
C PRO A 254 -11.06 5.22 -6.98
N ARG A 255 -11.01 5.94 -5.86
CA ARG A 255 -12.00 5.96 -4.78
C ARG A 255 -13.19 6.86 -5.16
N LEU A 256 -13.99 6.40 -6.13
CA LEU A 256 -15.02 7.21 -6.80
C LEU A 256 -16.40 6.54 -6.79
N VAL A 257 -16.62 5.60 -5.87
CA VAL A 257 -17.94 4.99 -5.66
C VAL A 257 -18.85 6.02 -5.00
N PRO A 258 -20.01 6.35 -5.61
CA PRO A 258 -20.94 7.29 -5.01
C PRO A 258 -21.33 6.91 -3.58
N ALA A 259 -21.39 7.87 -2.66
CA ALA A 259 -21.56 7.62 -1.23
C ALA A 259 -22.84 6.84 -0.89
N GLU A 260 -23.91 7.04 -1.64
CA GLU A 260 -25.17 6.29 -1.51
C GLU A 260 -25.03 4.82 -1.90
N ILE A 261 -24.16 4.52 -2.88
CA ILE A 261 -23.90 3.16 -3.36
C ILE A 261 -22.95 2.45 -2.38
N ASP A 262 -21.91 3.12 -1.95
CA ASP A 262 -20.96 2.63 -0.94
C ASP A 262 -21.69 2.29 0.37
N LYS A 263 -22.56 3.20 0.85
CA LYS A 263 -23.39 2.97 2.03
C LYS A 263 -24.32 1.76 1.87
N ALA A 264 -24.97 1.62 0.70
CA ALA A 264 -25.85 0.49 0.43
C ALA A 264 -25.07 -0.84 0.45
N ALA A 265 -23.88 -0.88 -0.16
CA ALA A 265 -23.01 -2.04 -0.15
C ALA A 265 -22.54 -2.40 1.26
N PHE A 266 -22.10 -1.40 2.04
CA PHE A 266 -21.65 -1.58 3.43
C PHE A 266 -22.75 -2.16 4.34
N THR A 267 -23.99 -1.70 4.19
CA THR A 267 -25.13 -2.18 4.99
C THR A 267 -25.74 -3.48 4.48
N GLY A 268 -25.27 -4.01 3.34
CA GLY A 268 -25.82 -5.20 2.70
C GLY A 268 -27.18 -4.97 2.04
N ALA A 269 -27.65 -3.71 1.92
CA ALA A 269 -28.92 -3.35 1.30
C ALA A 269 -28.99 -3.82 -0.17
N PRO A 270 -30.16 -3.89 -0.82
CA PRO A 270 -30.24 -4.10 -2.26
C PRO A 270 -29.54 -3.00 -3.04
N ALA A 271 -29.01 -3.35 -4.22
CA ALA A 271 -28.41 -2.34 -5.09
C ALA A 271 -29.44 -1.25 -5.44
N PRO A 272 -29.03 0.03 -5.41
CA PRO A 272 -29.90 1.11 -5.85
C PRO A 272 -30.42 0.89 -7.28
N ALA A 273 -31.63 1.39 -7.56
CA ALA A 273 -32.18 1.33 -8.90
C ALA A 273 -31.41 2.22 -9.88
N GLY A 274 -31.44 1.89 -11.17
CA GLY A 274 -30.86 2.70 -12.24
C GLY A 274 -29.37 2.49 -12.48
N LEU A 275 -28.70 1.56 -11.79
CA LEU A 275 -27.32 1.20 -12.08
C LEU A 275 -27.20 0.52 -13.45
N SER A 276 -26.19 0.91 -14.24
CA SER A 276 -25.79 0.16 -15.44
C SER A 276 -25.31 -1.26 -15.06
N GLY A 277 -25.15 -2.13 -16.05
CA GLY A 277 -24.63 -3.48 -15.81
C GLY A 277 -23.23 -3.47 -15.17
N GLU A 278 -22.37 -2.54 -15.58
CA GLU A 278 -21.04 -2.33 -15.02
C GLU A 278 -21.11 -1.84 -13.57
N GLU A 279 -21.93 -0.87 -13.27
CA GLU A 279 -22.10 -0.31 -11.93
C GLU A 279 -22.71 -1.33 -10.97
N ARG A 280 -23.60 -2.18 -11.48
CA ARG A 280 -24.15 -3.29 -10.71
C ARG A 280 -23.06 -4.31 -10.34
N GLN A 281 -22.19 -4.67 -11.27
CA GLN A 281 -21.06 -5.54 -10.99
C GLN A 281 -20.10 -4.90 -9.96
N ALA A 282 -19.81 -3.61 -10.11
CA ALA A 282 -19.01 -2.88 -9.13
C ALA A 282 -19.64 -2.90 -7.73
N TYR A 283 -20.97 -2.65 -7.65
CA TYR A 283 -21.73 -2.76 -6.40
C TYR A 283 -21.61 -4.14 -5.77
N ASP A 284 -21.81 -5.21 -6.55
CA ASP A 284 -21.80 -6.58 -6.04
C ASP A 284 -20.39 -6.96 -5.51
N ARG A 285 -19.32 -6.49 -6.17
CA ARG A 285 -17.92 -6.64 -5.68
C ARG A 285 -17.68 -5.94 -4.34
N ILE A 286 -18.08 -4.68 -4.23
CA ILE A 286 -17.91 -3.90 -2.99
C ILE A 286 -18.72 -4.53 -1.85
N LYS A 287 -19.96 -4.94 -2.13
CA LYS A 287 -20.82 -5.63 -1.16
C LYS A 287 -20.17 -6.94 -0.67
N PHE A 288 -19.61 -7.73 -1.59
CA PHE A 288 -18.87 -8.94 -1.24
C PHE A 288 -17.63 -8.62 -0.41
N PHE A 289 -16.84 -7.61 -0.80
CA PHE A 289 -15.66 -7.21 -0.06
C PHE A 289 -15.99 -6.77 1.37
N TYR A 290 -17.02 -5.94 1.56
CA TYR A 290 -17.48 -5.55 2.91
C TYR A 290 -17.95 -6.75 3.75
N ALA A 291 -18.60 -7.72 3.13
CA ALA A 291 -19.15 -8.88 3.83
C ALA A 291 -18.10 -9.96 4.16
N LYS A 292 -17.05 -10.10 3.34
CA LYS A 292 -16.14 -11.25 3.37
C LYS A 292 -14.65 -10.91 3.25
N GLY A 293 -14.29 -9.80 2.59
CA GLY A 293 -12.90 -9.45 2.31
C GLY A 293 -12.27 -8.46 3.30
N LEU A 294 -13.04 -7.82 4.18
CA LEU A 294 -12.58 -6.71 5.00
C LEU A 294 -12.10 -7.10 6.41
N SER A 295 -12.04 -8.39 6.75
CA SER A 295 -11.77 -8.84 8.12
C SER A 295 -10.42 -8.36 8.67
N TYR A 296 -9.36 -8.39 7.87
CA TYR A 296 -8.04 -7.88 8.25
C TYR A 296 -8.07 -6.38 8.57
N ALA A 297 -8.78 -5.60 7.76
CA ALA A 297 -8.90 -4.15 7.93
C ALA A 297 -9.74 -3.80 9.17
N GLN A 298 -10.74 -4.60 9.51
CA GLN A 298 -11.53 -4.44 10.73
C GLN A 298 -10.68 -4.68 11.97
N GLU A 299 -9.90 -5.77 12.03
CA GLU A 299 -8.99 -6.02 13.16
C GLU A 299 -7.95 -4.92 13.29
N MET A 300 -7.29 -4.55 12.17
CA MET A 300 -6.30 -3.47 12.16
C MET A 300 -6.90 -2.10 12.49
N GLY A 301 -8.15 -1.85 12.12
CA GLY A 301 -8.86 -0.59 12.39
C GLY A 301 -9.35 -0.45 13.83
N VAL A 302 -9.54 -1.56 14.54
CA VAL A 302 -10.11 -1.56 15.89
C VAL A 302 -9.08 -1.91 16.96
N ARG A 303 -8.24 -2.93 16.71
CA ARG A 303 -7.30 -3.49 17.71
C ARG A 303 -5.93 -3.86 17.12
N PRO A 304 -5.23 -2.95 16.42
CA PRO A 304 -3.97 -3.29 15.76
C PRO A 304 -2.90 -3.83 16.73
N GLN A 305 -2.95 -3.42 18.01
CA GLN A 305 -1.99 -3.91 19.01
C GLN A 305 -2.20 -5.39 19.37
N SER A 306 -3.34 -5.99 19.07
CA SER A 306 -3.59 -7.43 19.31
C SER A 306 -2.84 -8.35 18.34
N LEU A 307 -2.25 -7.82 17.29
CA LEU A 307 -1.58 -8.56 16.22
C LEU A 307 -0.14 -9.01 16.58
N TYR A 308 0.11 -9.39 17.83
CA TYR A 308 1.42 -9.89 18.26
C TYR A 308 1.91 -11.08 17.44
N ALA A 309 1.00 -11.97 17.04
CA ALA A 309 1.35 -13.19 16.32
C ALA A 309 2.03 -12.93 14.97
N ILE A 310 1.58 -11.90 14.24
CA ILE A 310 2.20 -11.53 12.95
C ILE A 310 3.53 -10.79 13.11
N GLN A 311 3.81 -10.28 14.31
CA GLN A 311 5.11 -9.70 14.65
C GLN A 311 6.12 -10.77 15.08
N ASP A 312 5.66 -11.93 15.56
CA ASP A 312 6.54 -13.00 16.09
C ASP A 312 6.67 -14.21 15.16
N SER A 313 5.78 -14.39 14.20
CA SER A 313 5.82 -15.47 13.22
C SER A 313 5.97 -14.96 11.79
N PRO A 314 7.09 -15.21 11.09
CA PRO A 314 7.25 -14.79 9.70
C PRO A 314 6.20 -15.43 8.78
N VAL A 315 5.88 -16.70 8.97
CA VAL A 315 4.87 -17.40 8.16
C VAL A 315 3.46 -16.97 8.54
N GLY A 316 3.22 -16.62 9.82
CA GLY A 316 1.97 -15.99 10.25
C GLY A 316 1.76 -14.62 9.60
N LEU A 317 2.82 -13.82 9.54
CA LEU A 317 2.81 -12.54 8.80
C LEU A 317 2.56 -12.76 7.29
N ALA A 318 3.21 -13.73 6.68
CA ALA A 318 2.99 -14.07 5.28
C ALA A 318 1.52 -14.44 5.03
N ALA A 319 0.94 -15.33 5.82
CA ALA A 319 -0.46 -15.73 5.70
C ALA A 319 -1.42 -14.54 5.85
N TRP A 320 -1.14 -13.62 6.79
CA TRP A 320 -1.90 -12.39 6.98
C TRP A 320 -1.85 -11.44 5.77
N ILE A 321 -0.65 -11.26 5.19
CA ILE A 321 -0.45 -10.43 3.99
C ILE A 321 -1.15 -11.04 2.76
N LEU A 322 -1.10 -12.35 2.60
CA LEU A 322 -1.71 -13.04 1.47
C LEU A 322 -3.23 -12.95 1.46
N ASP A 323 -3.86 -12.79 2.64
CA ASP A 323 -5.32 -12.74 2.80
C ASP A 323 -5.92 -11.35 2.55
N HIS A 324 -5.23 -10.50 1.79
CA HIS A 324 -5.69 -9.16 1.46
C HIS A 324 -6.93 -9.16 0.54
N ASP A 325 -6.86 -9.85 -0.59
CA ASP A 325 -7.95 -10.00 -1.52
C ASP A 325 -7.85 -11.30 -2.33
N SER A 326 -8.99 -11.79 -2.83
CA SER A 326 -9.06 -13.09 -3.51
C SER A 326 -8.27 -13.17 -4.80
N ARG A 327 -8.16 -12.05 -5.53
CA ARG A 327 -7.47 -12.02 -6.82
C ARG A 327 -5.96 -12.07 -6.63
N SER A 328 -5.45 -11.26 -5.72
CA SER A 328 -4.04 -11.30 -5.35
C SER A 328 -3.64 -12.66 -4.76
N LEU A 329 -4.48 -13.23 -3.88
CA LEU A 329 -4.23 -14.56 -3.32
C LEU A 329 -4.22 -15.66 -4.40
N GLU A 330 -5.16 -15.64 -5.35
CA GLU A 330 -5.19 -16.58 -6.47
C GLU A 330 -3.94 -16.45 -7.36
N LEU A 331 -3.54 -15.21 -7.69
CA LEU A 331 -2.33 -14.93 -8.46
C LEU A 331 -1.09 -15.45 -7.74
N ILE A 332 -0.95 -15.16 -6.46
CA ILE A 332 0.18 -15.63 -5.64
C ILE A 332 0.19 -17.16 -5.55
N ALA A 333 -0.95 -17.80 -5.37
CA ALA A 333 -1.04 -19.27 -5.33
C ALA A 333 -0.55 -19.88 -6.66
N ARG A 334 -0.93 -19.33 -7.81
CA ARG A 334 -0.44 -19.78 -9.13
C ARG A 334 1.07 -19.60 -9.28
N VAL A 335 1.62 -18.48 -8.81
CA VAL A 335 3.06 -18.23 -8.83
C VAL A 335 3.82 -19.31 -8.05
N PHE A 336 3.32 -19.70 -6.87
CA PHE A 336 3.92 -20.78 -6.08
C PHE A 336 3.62 -22.18 -6.65
N ASP A 337 2.63 -22.31 -7.51
CA ASP A 337 2.38 -23.53 -8.31
C ASP A 337 3.28 -23.61 -9.56
N GLY A 338 4.13 -22.60 -9.81
CA GLY A 338 5.06 -22.58 -10.95
C GLY A 338 4.49 -21.93 -12.20
N VAL A 339 3.41 -21.17 -12.10
CA VAL A 339 2.77 -20.44 -13.21
C VAL A 339 2.89 -18.92 -12.93
N PRO A 340 4.05 -18.31 -13.18
CA PRO A 340 4.23 -16.88 -12.98
C PRO A 340 3.37 -16.08 -13.97
N GLU A 341 2.70 -15.04 -13.47
CA GLU A 341 1.88 -14.15 -14.29
C GLU A 341 2.04 -12.71 -13.75
N GLY A 342 3.05 -12.00 -14.25
CA GLY A 342 3.35 -10.63 -13.82
C GLY A 342 4.14 -10.53 -12.50
N LEU A 343 3.95 -11.46 -11.57
CA LEU A 343 4.70 -11.57 -10.31
C LEU A 343 5.62 -12.79 -10.30
N THR A 344 6.72 -12.69 -9.57
CA THR A 344 7.62 -13.80 -9.25
C THR A 344 7.53 -14.17 -7.77
N ARG A 345 8.07 -15.33 -7.39
CA ARG A 345 8.19 -15.72 -5.97
C ARG A 345 9.05 -14.73 -5.20
N GLU A 346 10.10 -14.24 -5.86
CA GLU A 346 11.01 -13.22 -5.30
C GLU A 346 10.27 -11.91 -5.03
N ASP A 347 9.48 -11.40 -5.99
CA ASP A 347 8.70 -10.18 -5.78
C ASP A 347 7.84 -10.27 -4.50
N ILE A 348 7.13 -11.38 -4.33
CA ILE A 348 6.26 -11.62 -3.18
C ILE A 348 7.07 -11.69 -1.88
N LEU A 349 8.16 -12.47 -1.89
CA LEU A 349 8.98 -12.68 -0.70
C LEU A 349 9.84 -11.47 -0.36
N ASP A 350 10.27 -10.66 -1.33
CA ASP A 350 10.99 -9.41 -1.07
C ASP A 350 10.14 -8.47 -0.23
N ASN A 351 8.86 -8.35 -0.55
CA ASN A 351 7.93 -7.52 0.21
C ASN A 351 7.65 -8.08 1.62
N ILE A 352 7.32 -9.37 1.73
CA ILE A 352 7.04 -10.02 3.02
C ILE A 352 8.28 -9.98 3.91
N THR A 353 9.46 -10.26 3.34
CA THR A 353 10.74 -10.23 4.07
C THR A 353 11.08 -8.82 4.54
N LEU A 354 10.78 -7.78 3.75
CA LEU A 354 10.94 -6.39 4.19
C LEU A 354 10.11 -6.12 5.46
N TYR A 355 8.81 -6.46 5.44
CA TYR A 355 7.95 -6.30 6.62
C TYR A 355 8.50 -7.01 7.86
N TRP A 356 9.00 -8.23 7.68
CA TRP A 356 9.61 -9.01 8.75
C TRP A 356 10.87 -8.36 9.29
N LEU A 357 11.84 -8.10 8.43
CA LEU A 357 13.16 -7.59 8.83
C LEU A 357 13.09 -6.19 9.45
N THR A 358 12.17 -5.34 8.98
CA THR A 358 11.95 -4.01 9.57
C THR A 358 11.01 -4.05 10.77
N GLY A 359 10.37 -5.19 11.06
CA GLY A 359 9.42 -5.33 12.16
C GLY A 359 8.21 -4.40 12.02
N THR A 360 7.70 -4.20 10.80
CA THR A 360 6.64 -3.24 10.51
C THR A 360 5.23 -3.84 10.44
N ALA A 361 5.06 -5.10 10.80
CA ALA A 361 3.76 -5.77 10.78
C ALA A 361 2.68 -4.99 11.55
N VAL A 362 2.94 -4.66 12.82
CA VAL A 362 1.97 -3.94 13.68
C VAL A 362 1.98 -2.44 13.42
N SER A 363 3.14 -1.83 13.19
CA SER A 363 3.20 -0.38 12.95
C SER A 363 2.46 0.04 11.67
N SER A 364 2.53 -0.76 10.61
CA SER A 364 1.77 -0.54 9.38
C SER A 364 0.25 -0.68 9.59
N SER A 365 -0.17 -1.62 10.42
CA SER A 365 -1.57 -1.85 10.76
C SER A 365 -2.24 -0.64 11.42
N ARG A 366 -1.46 0.18 12.12
CA ARG A 366 -1.99 1.39 12.81
C ARG A 366 -2.54 2.43 11.86
N LEU A 367 -2.17 2.42 10.59
CA LEU A 367 -2.76 3.31 9.58
C LEU A 367 -4.28 3.10 9.46
N TYR A 368 -4.75 1.86 9.56
CA TYR A 368 -6.18 1.55 9.58
C TYR A 368 -6.88 2.14 10.81
N TRP A 369 -6.25 2.09 11.98
CA TRP A 369 -6.77 2.68 13.21
C TRP A 369 -6.79 4.21 13.16
N GLU A 370 -5.80 4.83 12.53
CA GLU A 370 -5.69 6.29 12.35
C GLU A 370 -6.68 6.84 11.32
N ASN A 371 -7.15 6.01 10.39
CA ASN A 371 -8.01 6.44 9.30
C ASN A 371 -9.38 6.92 9.78
N LYS A 372 -9.82 8.07 9.28
CA LYS A 372 -11.13 8.68 9.56
C LYS A 372 -12.00 8.82 8.30
N HIS A 373 -11.52 8.34 7.17
CA HIS A 373 -12.20 8.44 5.87
C HIS A 373 -12.88 7.13 5.50
N GLY A 374 -13.88 7.20 4.61
CA GLY A 374 -14.43 6.01 3.95
C GLY A 374 -13.40 5.35 3.03
N PHE A 375 -13.59 4.07 2.72
CA PHE A 375 -12.62 3.36 1.87
C PHE A 375 -12.80 3.67 0.37
N PHE A 376 -14.02 3.80 -0.13
CA PHE A 376 -14.27 3.81 -1.58
C PHE A 376 -14.95 5.08 -2.09
N SER A 377 -15.50 5.90 -1.21
CA SER A 377 -16.22 7.13 -1.58
C SER A 377 -15.28 8.28 -1.96
N PRO A 378 -15.72 9.19 -2.86
CA PRO A 378 -14.93 10.34 -3.28
C PRO A 378 -14.55 11.26 -2.13
N SER A 379 -13.31 11.75 -2.15
CA SER A 379 -12.77 12.68 -1.14
C SER A 379 -13.02 14.15 -1.44
N GLY A 380 -13.50 14.51 -2.65
CA GLY A 380 -13.71 15.90 -3.05
C GLY A 380 -12.47 16.58 -3.63
N VAL A 381 -11.72 15.88 -4.46
CA VAL A 381 -10.55 16.39 -5.20
C VAL A 381 -10.90 17.59 -6.06
N LYS A 382 -10.07 18.65 -6.04
CA LYS A 382 -10.33 19.94 -6.68
C LYS A 382 -9.44 20.26 -7.88
N ILE A 383 -8.37 19.49 -8.06
CA ILE A 383 -7.37 19.68 -9.13
C ILE A 383 -7.57 18.69 -10.26
N ALA A 384 -6.75 18.77 -11.31
CA ALA A 384 -6.75 17.79 -12.39
C ALA A 384 -6.51 16.38 -11.83
N ALA A 385 -7.33 15.42 -12.22
CA ALA A 385 -7.29 14.06 -11.70
C ALA A 385 -7.46 13.03 -12.81
N ALA A 386 -6.80 11.89 -12.67
CA ALA A 386 -6.80 10.79 -13.61
C ALA A 386 -7.10 9.47 -12.90
N ALA A 387 -7.76 8.56 -13.61
CA ALA A 387 -8.16 7.25 -13.09
C ALA A 387 -7.85 6.15 -14.11
N SER A 388 -7.14 5.10 -13.66
CA SER A 388 -6.94 3.86 -14.42
C SER A 388 -7.59 2.71 -13.68
N VAL A 389 -8.54 2.03 -14.31
CA VAL A 389 -9.35 0.97 -13.70
C VAL A 389 -8.85 -0.39 -14.17
N PHE A 390 -8.27 -1.16 -13.26
CA PHE A 390 -7.82 -2.52 -13.51
C PHE A 390 -8.93 -3.54 -13.23
N PRO A 391 -9.11 -4.57 -14.08
CA PRO A 391 -10.28 -5.47 -13.99
C PRO A 391 -10.30 -6.36 -12.75
N ASP A 392 -9.14 -6.73 -12.23
CA ASP A 392 -8.99 -7.60 -11.06
C ASP A 392 -8.74 -6.83 -9.74
N GLU A 393 -8.96 -5.49 -9.72
CA GLU A 393 -8.94 -4.69 -8.50
C GLU A 393 -10.12 -5.08 -7.59
N ILE A 394 -10.01 -4.81 -6.29
CA ILE A 394 -11.05 -5.08 -5.27
C ILE A 394 -12.42 -4.57 -5.74
N PHE A 395 -12.45 -3.39 -6.37
CA PHE A 395 -13.63 -2.82 -6.99
C PHE A 395 -13.27 -2.07 -8.28
N THR A 396 -14.27 -1.81 -9.09
CA THR A 396 -14.13 -1.00 -10.30
C THR A 396 -15.07 0.20 -10.24
N VAL A 397 -14.78 1.23 -11.04
CA VAL A 397 -15.64 2.42 -11.16
C VAL A 397 -15.99 2.65 -12.62
N SER A 398 -17.24 3.06 -12.89
CA SER A 398 -17.66 3.49 -14.22
C SER A 398 -17.08 4.87 -14.57
N ARG A 399 -17.05 5.20 -15.87
CA ARG A 399 -16.69 6.56 -16.31
C ARG A 399 -17.63 7.61 -15.68
N ALA A 400 -18.92 7.31 -15.60
CA ALA A 400 -19.91 8.23 -15.03
C ALA A 400 -19.62 8.52 -13.54
N TRP A 401 -19.22 7.50 -12.77
CA TRP A 401 -18.80 7.71 -11.39
C TRP A 401 -17.49 8.50 -11.30
N ALA A 402 -16.55 8.24 -12.22
CA ALA A 402 -15.28 8.97 -12.26
C ALA A 402 -15.48 10.45 -12.58
N GLU A 403 -16.32 10.79 -13.56
CA GLU A 403 -16.67 12.17 -13.92
C GLU A 403 -17.41 12.90 -12.79
N ARG A 404 -18.27 12.18 -12.05
CA ARG A 404 -18.95 12.72 -10.87
C ARG A 404 -18.00 12.98 -9.70
N GLY A 405 -17.04 12.07 -9.46
CA GLY A 405 -16.13 12.12 -8.31
C GLY A 405 -14.90 12.99 -8.53
N TYR A 406 -14.44 13.12 -9.78
CA TYR A 406 -13.35 14.00 -10.19
C TYR A 406 -13.85 15.10 -11.16
N PRO A 407 -14.27 16.26 -10.66
CA PRO A 407 -14.84 17.32 -11.53
C PRO A 407 -13.86 17.83 -12.60
N LYS A 408 -12.57 17.64 -12.41
CA LYS A 408 -11.52 17.96 -13.40
C LYS A 408 -10.82 16.68 -13.87
N LEU A 409 -11.61 15.70 -14.29
CA LEU A 409 -11.10 14.43 -14.84
C LEU A 409 -10.39 14.69 -16.17
N ILE A 410 -9.08 14.43 -16.22
CA ILE A 410 -8.24 14.63 -17.40
C ILE A 410 -7.94 13.32 -18.15
N HIS A 411 -8.09 12.18 -17.49
CA HIS A 411 -7.89 10.86 -18.09
C HIS A 411 -8.72 9.82 -17.34
N TYR A 412 -9.33 8.92 -18.10
CA TYR A 412 -9.98 7.72 -17.58
C TYR A 412 -9.79 6.59 -18.56
N ASN A 413 -9.28 5.47 -18.09
CA ASN A 413 -9.12 4.28 -18.90
C ASN A 413 -9.46 3.01 -18.11
N ARG A 414 -9.96 2.01 -18.84
CA ARG A 414 -10.16 0.64 -18.31
C ARG A 414 -9.15 -0.27 -18.96
N LEU A 415 -8.33 -0.91 -18.13
CA LEU A 415 -7.25 -1.76 -18.57
C LEU A 415 -7.77 -3.18 -18.88
N PRO A 416 -7.11 -3.90 -19.79
CA PRO A 416 -7.55 -5.24 -20.17
C PRO A 416 -7.16 -6.33 -19.17
N LYS A 417 -6.21 -6.06 -18.27
CA LYS A 417 -5.66 -7.01 -17.29
C LYS A 417 -4.96 -6.30 -16.14
N GLY A 418 -4.74 -7.01 -15.04
CA GLY A 418 -4.08 -6.52 -13.82
C GLY A 418 -5.07 -6.29 -12.70
N GLY A 419 -4.57 -6.28 -11.49
CA GLY A 419 -5.32 -6.18 -10.25
C GLY A 419 -4.79 -5.10 -9.31
N HIS A 420 -4.90 -5.40 -8.03
CA HIS A 420 -4.60 -4.48 -6.94
C HIS A 420 -3.16 -3.95 -6.98
N PHE A 421 -2.19 -4.82 -7.23
CA PHE A 421 -0.78 -4.45 -7.33
C PHE A 421 -0.36 -4.12 -8.76
N ALA A 422 -1.11 -3.21 -9.41
CA ALA A 422 -0.93 -2.87 -10.83
C ALA A 422 0.51 -2.51 -11.20
N ALA A 423 1.24 -1.79 -10.33
CA ALA A 423 2.65 -1.44 -10.54
C ALA A 423 3.56 -2.68 -10.57
N TRP A 424 3.18 -3.72 -9.89
CA TRP A 424 3.94 -4.96 -9.78
C TRP A 424 3.56 -5.97 -10.86
N GLU A 425 2.25 -6.12 -11.08
CA GLU A 425 1.66 -7.09 -11.99
C GLU A 425 1.78 -6.67 -13.46
N GLN A 426 1.57 -5.37 -13.72
CA GLN A 426 1.46 -4.79 -15.06
C GLN A 426 2.21 -3.44 -15.15
N PRO A 427 3.53 -3.42 -14.86
CA PRO A 427 4.31 -2.17 -14.81
C PRO A 427 4.30 -1.40 -16.13
N GLU A 428 4.29 -2.10 -17.27
CA GLU A 428 4.26 -1.49 -18.59
C GLU A 428 2.94 -0.77 -18.85
N LEU A 429 1.79 -1.40 -18.49
CA LEU A 429 0.47 -0.78 -18.65
C LEU A 429 0.36 0.45 -17.75
N LEU A 430 0.72 0.35 -16.48
CA LEU A 430 0.64 1.48 -15.57
C LEU A 430 1.59 2.61 -15.97
N THR A 431 2.80 2.29 -16.45
CA THR A 431 3.72 3.30 -16.99
C THR A 431 3.09 4.07 -18.15
N GLN A 432 2.43 3.36 -19.09
CA GLN A 432 1.77 4.00 -20.22
C GLN A 432 0.58 4.88 -19.78
N GLU A 433 -0.19 4.42 -18.80
CA GLU A 433 -1.27 5.20 -18.21
C GLU A 433 -0.76 6.51 -17.60
N LEU A 434 0.31 6.46 -16.80
CA LEU A 434 0.90 7.64 -16.17
C LEU A 434 1.45 8.65 -17.19
N ARG A 435 2.11 8.16 -18.24
CA ARG A 435 2.59 9.01 -19.34
C ARG A 435 1.42 9.72 -20.04
N THR A 436 0.35 8.97 -20.31
CA THR A 436 -0.85 9.48 -21.01
C THR A 436 -1.64 10.45 -20.13
N ALA A 437 -1.90 10.07 -18.88
CA ALA A 437 -2.66 10.85 -17.93
C ALA A 437 -2.09 12.26 -17.69
N PHE A 438 -0.78 12.35 -17.58
CA PHE A 438 -0.11 13.62 -17.26
C PHE A 438 0.42 14.39 -18.47
N ARG A 439 0.16 13.91 -19.69
CA ARG A 439 0.66 14.56 -20.92
C ARG A 439 0.18 16.00 -21.05
N SER A 440 -1.10 16.26 -20.80
CA SER A 440 -1.67 17.60 -20.87
C SER A 440 -1.13 18.58 -19.82
N LEU A 441 -0.63 18.06 -18.71
CA LEU A 441 -0.05 18.85 -17.63
C LEU A 441 1.42 19.21 -17.85
N ARG A 442 2.08 18.65 -18.86
CA ARG A 442 3.49 18.94 -19.16
C ARG A 442 3.64 20.23 -19.98
N GLN A 443 2.66 20.59 -20.75
CA GLN A 443 2.65 21.80 -21.55
C GLN A 443 2.46 23.00 -20.62
N VAL A 444 3.51 23.72 -20.40
CA VAL A 444 3.48 25.08 -19.87
C VAL A 444 3.95 25.96 -21.00
N GLY A 445 3.11 26.88 -21.39
CA GLY A 445 3.45 27.92 -22.35
C GLY A 445 4.61 28.78 -21.86
#